data_13ae656f6fa799ca69db824d198b37eb
#
_entry.id   13ae656f6fa799ca69db824d198b37eb
#
_cell.length_a   1.000
_cell.length_b   1.000
_cell.length_c   1.000
_cell.angle_alpha   90.00
_cell.angle_beta   90.00
_cell.angle_gamma   90.00
#
_symmetry.space_group_name_H-M   'P 1'
#
loop_
_entity.id
_entity.type
_entity.pdbx_description
1 polymer ?
#
loop_
_entity_poly.entity_id
_entity_poly.type
_entity_poly.pdbx_seq_one_letter_code
_entity_poly.pdbx_strand_id
1 'polypeptide(L)'
;MCIAHSLILWMGNVMKKIRIISVVLVIALIVFIFVNQHRNQKATVVNQNNNISADKYTVNFLDVFDTSTDITGFADSSDEFNEEATIIKEQLTYYNNLYDIYNDYDGLNNIKTINDNAGVQAVEVEPEIIELLEFGKEMYDLTDGKVNIAMGSVLRIWHEYREYGIDNPSDASLPPLSDLEAAKEHTDISKVIIDKEAMTVYLEDADMSLDVGSIAKGYAVQQVLEYCKNQGMNNILFSVGGNIAGLGNRADGTNFKIAIQNPNLESPDPYVEKVEIKDGQCVVSSGDYQRYYEVDGKRYCHIINPDTLFPAETFAGVTVLTNDSAKADALSTALFNMTIEEGQKFIKSLDNVEAMWVYHDGTVVYSEHFKDSVIE
;
A
#
# COMPACT_ATOMS: atom_id res chain seq x y z
N MET A 1 25.03 24.24 -62.42
CA MET A 1 23.62 23.95 -62.11
C MET A 1 23.42 23.13 -60.80
N CYS A 2 24.34 22.26 -60.38
CA CYS A 2 24.22 21.45 -59.16
C CYS A 2 24.30 22.22 -57.82
N ILE A 3 25.08 23.31 -57.72
CA ILE A 3 25.31 24.02 -56.45
C ILE A 3 24.06 24.81 -55.99
N ALA A 4 23.30 25.39 -56.94
CA ALA A 4 22.10 26.13 -56.62
C ALA A 4 20.95 25.26 -56.10
N HIS A 5 20.85 24.02 -56.57
CA HIS A 5 19.81 23.08 -56.11
C HIS A 5 20.06 22.57 -54.68
N SER A 6 21.33 22.34 -54.33
CA SER A 6 21.74 21.93 -52.97
C SER A 6 21.51 23.04 -51.95
N LEU A 7 21.74 24.31 -52.36
CA LEU A 7 21.50 25.48 -51.48
C LEU A 7 20.02 25.70 -51.16
N ILE A 8 19.15 25.50 -52.16
CA ILE A 8 17.67 25.65 -51.98
C ILE A 8 17.13 24.55 -51.06
N LEU A 9 17.60 23.30 -51.19
CA LEU A 9 17.20 22.20 -50.30
C LEU A 9 17.71 22.40 -48.85
N TRP A 10 18.95 22.92 -48.69
CA TRP A 10 19.46 23.25 -47.37
C TRP A 10 18.72 24.38 -46.71
N MET A 11 18.41 25.48 -47.42
CA MET A 11 17.58 26.58 -46.90
C MET A 11 16.16 26.13 -46.54
N GLY A 12 15.54 25.24 -47.33
CA GLY A 12 14.24 24.66 -47.04
C GLY A 12 14.21 23.86 -45.72
N ASN A 13 15.26 23.07 -45.47
CA ASN A 13 15.40 22.32 -44.23
C ASN A 13 15.69 23.22 -43.01
N VAL A 14 16.47 24.27 -43.17
CA VAL A 14 16.71 25.25 -42.10
C VAL A 14 15.44 26.01 -41.76
N MET A 15 14.66 26.46 -42.76
CA MET A 15 13.39 27.13 -42.53
C MET A 15 12.32 26.22 -41.86
N LYS A 16 12.28 24.91 -42.21
CA LYS A 16 11.43 23.94 -41.49
C LYS A 16 11.82 23.79 -40.03
N LYS A 17 13.12 23.66 -39.73
CA LYS A 17 13.61 23.58 -38.34
C LYS A 17 13.28 24.84 -37.53
N ILE A 18 13.46 26.03 -38.13
CA ILE A 18 13.11 27.30 -37.47
C ILE A 18 11.58 27.37 -37.17
N ARG A 19 10.73 26.95 -38.12
CA ARG A 19 9.28 26.90 -37.90
C ARG A 19 8.90 25.94 -36.78
N ILE A 20 9.51 24.76 -36.69
CA ILE A 20 9.25 23.77 -35.61
C ILE A 20 9.68 24.36 -34.26
N ILE A 21 10.89 24.95 -34.18
CA ILE A 21 11.35 25.59 -32.93
C ILE A 21 10.44 26.74 -32.52
N SER A 22 9.95 27.57 -33.46
CA SER A 22 9.01 28.67 -33.15
C SER A 22 7.67 28.14 -32.63
N VAL A 23 7.15 27.04 -33.17
CA VAL A 23 5.90 26.41 -32.68
C VAL A 23 6.07 25.85 -31.28
N VAL A 24 7.17 25.17 -31.01
CA VAL A 24 7.49 24.63 -29.68
C VAL A 24 7.63 25.75 -28.64
N LEU A 25 8.29 26.87 -29.00
CA LEU A 25 8.43 28.02 -28.10
C LEU A 25 7.08 28.71 -27.82
N VAL A 26 6.20 28.78 -28.80
CA VAL A 26 4.84 29.33 -28.61
C VAL A 26 4.00 28.43 -27.70
N ILE A 27 4.06 27.13 -27.89
CA ILE A 27 3.37 26.17 -27.00
C ILE A 27 3.92 26.26 -25.58
N ALA A 28 5.24 26.29 -25.40
CA ALA A 28 5.87 26.46 -24.09
C ALA A 28 5.46 27.79 -23.42
N LEU A 29 5.33 28.87 -24.18
CA LEU A 29 4.88 30.15 -23.66
C LEU A 29 3.39 30.13 -23.26
N ILE A 30 2.55 29.44 -24.02
CA ILE A 30 1.12 29.27 -23.71
C ILE A 30 0.96 28.44 -22.43
N VAL A 31 1.70 27.34 -22.29
CA VAL A 31 1.71 26.52 -21.08
C VAL A 31 2.21 27.32 -19.87
N PHE A 32 3.28 28.10 -20.05
CA PHE A 32 3.81 28.96 -18.98
C PHE A 32 2.82 30.05 -18.55
N ILE A 33 2.10 30.67 -19.51
CA ILE A 33 1.06 31.66 -19.22
C ILE A 33 -0.13 30.98 -18.49
N PHE A 34 -0.53 29.77 -18.91
CA PHE A 34 -1.63 29.03 -18.30
C PHE A 34 -1.28 28.62 -16.86
N VAL A 35 -0.06 28.11 -16.65
CA VAL A 35 0.44 27.77 -15.30
C VAL A 35 0.57 29.02 -14.41
N ASN A 36 1.03 30.15 -14.95
CA ASN A 36 1.11 31.40 -14.17
C ASN A 36 -0.25 32.04 -13.93
N GLN A 37 -1.23 31.95 -14.84
CA GLN A 37 -2.59 32.38 -14.59
C GLN A 37 -3.25 31.54 -13.48
N HIS A 38 -3.04 30.22 -13.48
CA HIS A 38 -3.51 29.35 -12.38
C HIS A 38 -2.80 29.63 -11.06
N ARG A 39 -1.50 29.93 -11.07
CA ARG A 39 -0.75 30.33 -9.86
C ARG A 39 -1.20 31.70 -9.29
N ASN A 40 -1.51 32.66 -10.15
CA ASN A 40 -1.91 34.00 -9.69
C ASN A 40 -3.39 34.09 -9.25
N GLN A 41 -4.24 33.12 -9.60
CA GLN A 41 -5.58 33.00 -9.01
C GLN A 41 -5.59 32.46 -7.58
N LYS A 42 -4.50 31.80 -7.13
CA LYS A 42 -4.36 31.31 -5.73
C LYS A 42 -3.76 32.34 -4.74
N ALA A 43 -3.46 33.56 -5.16
CA ALA A 43 -2.86 34.58 -4.29
C ALA A 43 -3.79 35.77 -4.05
N THR A 44 -5.02 35.51 -3.61
CA THR A 44 -5.83 36.54 -2.95
C THR A 44 -6.27 35.97 -1.60
N VAL A 45 -5.44 36.15 -0.59
CA VAL A 45 -5.85 35.96 0.80
C VAL A 45 -6.88 37.03 1.12
N VAL A 46 -8.13 36.68 0.99
CA VAL A 46 -9.23 37.41 1.61
C VAL A 46 -9.53 36.71 2.92
N ASN A 47 -9.03 37.33 3.99
CA ASN A 47 -9.44 37.02 5.34
C ASN A 47 -10.91 37.44 5.49
N GLN A 48 -11.83 36.56 5.24
CA GLN A 48 -13.22 36.68 5.65
C GLN A 48 -13.59 35.43 6.44
N ASN A 49 -13.92 35.62 7.71
CA ASN A 49 -14.65 34.70 8.55
C ASN A 49 -16.01 34.38 7.89
N ASN A 50 -16.01 33.47 6.95
CA ASN A 50 -17.19 32.76 6.52
C ASN A 50 -16.99 31.31 6.92
N ASN A 51 -17.84 30.81 7.82
CA ASN A 51 -18.04 29.41 8.08
C ASN A 51 -18.54 28.73 6.78
N ILE A 52 -17.66 28.44 5.85
CA ILE A 52 -17.92 27.51 4.75
C ILE A 52 -17.54 26.16 5.33
N SER A 53 -18.53 25.42 5.84
CA SER A 53 -18.31 24.01 6.15
C SER A 53 -18.31 23.28 4.81
N ALA A 54 -17.14 22.89 4.33
CA ALA A 54 -17.04 21.96 3.22
C ALA A 54 -17.86 20.71 3.53
N ASP A 55 -18.64 20.23 2.55
CA ASP A 55 -19.47 19.05 2.71
C ASP A 55 -18.61 17.77 2.73
N LYS A 56 -19.07 16.76 3.47
CA LYS A 56 -18.45 15.44 3.51
C LYS A 56 -18.91 14.60 2.33
N TYR A 57 -17.98 14.09 1.55
CA TYR A 57 -18.20 13.13 0.47
C TYR A 57 -17.49 11.81 0.74
N THR A 58 -18.01 10.72 0.18
CA THR A 58 -17.37 9.41 0.25
C THR A 58 -17.62 8.65 -1.05
N VAL A 59 -16.57 8.03 -1.59
CA VAL A 59 -16.65 7.09 -2.70
C VAL A 59 -16.07 5.75 -2.28
N ASN A 60 -16.65 4.65 -2.77
CA ASN A 60 -16.20 3.29 -2.53
C ASN A 60 -15.86 2.62 -3.85
N PHE A 61 -14.77 1.83 -3.88
CA PHE A 61 -14.42 0.92 -4.98
C PHE A 61 -13.93 -0.43 -4.42
N LEU A 62 -14.11 -1.49 -5.24
CA LEU A 62 -13.81 -2.87 -4.84
C LEU A 62 -12.74 -3.52 -5.75
N ASP A 63 -12.20 -2.77 -6.68
CA ASP A 63 -11.34 -3.22 -7.78
C ASP A 63 -9.84 -2.89 -7.57
N VAL A 64 -9.45 -2.57 -6.33
CA VAL A 64 -8.06 -2.23 -5.97
C VAL A 64 -7.62 -3.07 -4.78
N PHE A 65 -6.51 -3.79 -4.91
CA PHE A 65 -5.92 -4.68 -3.89
C PHE A 65 -6.88 -5.77 -3.36
N ASP A 66 -7.84 -6.22 -4.16
CA ASP A 66 -8.85 -7.21 -3.79
C ASP A 66 -9.55 -6.90 -2.46
N THR A 67 -9.85 -5.61 -2.22
CA THR A 67 -10.43 -5.15 -0.97
C THR A 67 -11.36 -3.96 -1.17
N SER A 68 -12.17 -3.66 -0.14
CA SER A 68 -12.94 -2.42 -0.10
C SER A 68 -12.01 -1.24 0.12
N THR A 69 -12.12 -0.26 -0.77
CA THR A 69 -11.43 1.02 -0.68
C THR A 69 -12.44 2.14 -0.55
N ASP A 70 -12.37 2.89 0.56
CA ASP A 70 -13.18 4.07 0.80
C ASP A 70 -12.28 5.32 0.81
N ILE A 71 -12.63 6.31 0.01
CA ILE A 71 -12.05 7.65 0.07
C ILE A 71 -13.11 8.60 0.59
N THR A 72 -12.84 9.22 1.73
CA THR A 72 -13.69 10.25 2.33
C THR A 72 -12.96 11.58 2.27
N GLY A 73 -13.60 12.61 1.73
CA GLY A 73 -13.03 13.96 1.66
C GLY A 73 -14.02 15.02 2.10
N PHE A 74 -13.50 16.23 2.32
CA PHE A 74 -14.28 17.44 2.59
C PHE A 74 -13.92 18.47 1.52
N ALA A 75 -14.88 18.80 0.64
CA ALA A 75 -14.71 19.68 -0.50
C ALA A 75 -15.85 20.69 -0.61
N ASP A 76 -15.64 21.77 -1.38
CA ASP A 76 -16.66 22.79 -1.60
C ASP A 76 -17.77 22.32 -2.58
N SER A 77 -17.51 21.23 -3.33
CA SER A 77 -18.47 20.62 -4.24
C SER A 77 -18.21 19.12 -4.46
N SER A 78 -19.25 18.40 -4.89
CA SER A 78 -19.13 17.00 -5.30
C SER A 78 -18.24 16.83 -6.53
N ASP A 79 -18.22 17.79 -7.44
CA ASP A 79 -17.42 17.72 -8.67
C ASP A 79 -15.92 17.79 -8.33
N GLU A 80 -15.52 18.71 -7.44
CA GLU A 80 -14.15 18.81 -6.94
C GLU A 80 -13.71 17.50 -6.24
N PHE A 81 -14.53 16.99 -5.33
CA PHE A 81 -14.24 15.72 -4.66
C PHE A 81 -14.12 14.55 -5.63
N ASN A 82 -15.01 14.46 -6.64
CA ASN A 82 -14.97 13.38 -7.62
C ASN A 82 -13.73 13.45 -8.51
N GLU A 83 -13.22 14.64 -8.84
CA GLU A 83 -11.96 14.82 -9.56
C GLU A 83 -10.79 14.31 -8.71
N GLU A 84 -10.71 14.68 -7.42
CA GLU A 84 -9.67 14.20 -6.50
C GLU A 84 -9.76 12.67 -6.30
N ALA A 85 -10.96 12.14 -6.07
CA ALA A 85 -11.18 10.70 -5.88
C ALA A 85 -10.81 9.88 -7.13
N THR A 86 -11.04 10.43 -8.33
CA THR A 86 -10.63 9.80 -9.59
C THR A 86 -9.11 9.71 -9.68
N ILE A 87 -8.39 10.79 -9.39
CA ILE A 87 -6.93 10.80 -9.37
C ILE A 87 -6.39 9.79 -8.35
N ILE A 88 -6.96 9.76 -7.15
CA ILE A 88 -6.57 8.80 -6.10
C ILE A 88 -6.77 7.36 -6.57
N LYS A 89 -7.92 7.07 -7.19
CA LYS A 89 -8.21 5.74 -7.73
C LYS A 89 -7.23 5.34 -8.82
N GLU A 90 -6.90 6.24 -9.75
CA GLU A 90 -5.93 5.99 -10.82
C GLU A 90 -4.55 5.67 -10.25
N GLN A 91 -4.09 6.42 -9.25
CA GLN A 91 -2.81 6.16 -8.58
C GLN A 91 -2.81 4.82 -7.82
N LEU A 92 -3.85 4.52 -7.03
CA LEU A 92 -3.96 3.24 -6.34
C LEU A 92 -4.02 2.06 -7.34
N THR A 93 -4.72 2.21 -8.47
CA THR A 93 -4.78 1.21 -9.53
C THR A 93 -3.41 0.97 -10.18
N TYR A 94 -2.63 2.02 -10.40
CA TYR A 94 -1.27 1.91 -10.90
C TYR A 94 -0.39 1.04 -9.98
N TYR A 95 -0.38 1.35 -8.67
CA TYR A 95 0.37 0.54 -7.69
C TYR A 95 -0.20 -0.88 -7.55
N ASN A 96 -1.51 -1.07 -7.60
CA ASN A 96 -2.13 -2.39 -7.62
C ASN A 96 -1.58 -3.25 -8.76
N ASN A 97 -1.50 -2.70 -9.97
CA ASN A 97 -1.04 -3.43 -11.15
C ASN A 97 0.47 -3.75 -11.06
N LEU A 98 1.28 -2.83 -10.52
CA LEU A 98 2.72 -3.06 -10.30
C LEU A 98 2.99 -4.17 -9.27
N TYR A 99 2.18 -4.25 -8.21
CA TYR A 99 2.40 -5.13 -7.08
C TYR A 99 1.64 -6.46 -7.18
N ASP A 100 0.85 -6.64 -8.26
CA ASP A 100 0.07 -7.86 -8.51
C ASP A 100 1.01 -9.06 -8.75
N ILE A 101 0.71 -10.16 -8.04
CA ILE A 101 1.41 -11.44 -8.16
C ILE A 101 0.62 -12.49 -8.96
N TYR A 102 -0.60 -12.16 -9.41
CA TYR A 102 -1.53 -13.08 -10.05
C TYR A 102 -1.80 -12.79 -11.52
N ASN A 103 -1.88 -11.51 -11.91
CA ASN A 103 -2.31 -11.10 -13.24
C ASN A 103 -1.21 -10.38 -14.03
N ASP A 104 -1.27 -10.53 -15.36
CA ASP A 104 -0.42 -9.80 -16.30
C ASP A 104 -1.15 -8.55 -16.80
N TYR A 105 -0.40 -7.49 -17.09
CA TYR A 105 -0.90 -6.24 -17.64
C TYR A 105 -0.11 -5.87 -18.89
N ASP A 106 -0.80 -5.51 -19.97
CA ASP A 106 -0.17 -5.20 -21.25
C ASP A 106 0.85 -4.06 -21.13
N GLY A 107 2.10 -4.37 -21.45
CA GLY A 107 3.20 -3.39 -21.44
C GLY A 107 3.76 -3.04 -20.06
N LEU A 108 3.37 -3.78 -19.01
CA LEU A 108 3.82 -3.58 -17.64
C LEU A 108 4.48 -4.85 -17.10
N ASN A 109 5.73 -4.76 -16.66
CA ASN A 109 6.36 -5.80 -15.86
C ASN A 109 6.06 -5.53 -14.38
N ASN A 110 5.45 -6.52 -13.72
CA ASN A 110 5.03 -6.44 -12.31
C ASN A 110 5.68 -7.54 -11.46
N ILE A 111 5.26 -7.70 -10.21
CA ILE A 111 5.79 -8.76 -9.33
C ILE A 111 5.56 -10.15 -9.91
N LYS A 112 4.40 -10.40 -10.56
CA LYS A 112 4.15 -11.67 -11.27
C LYS A 112 5.19 -11.91 -12.36
N THR A 113 5.51 -10.91 -13.18
CA THR A 113 6.53 -11.03 -14.23
C THR A 113 7.89 -11.41 -13.65
N ILE A 114 8.26 -10.85 -12.50
CA ILE A 114 9.50 -11.22 -11.78
C ILE A 114 9.44 -12.69 -11.35
N ASN A 115 8.33 -13.11 -10.72
CA ASN A 115 8.13 -14.48 -10.27
C ASN A 115 8.20 -15.50 -11.41
N ASP A 116 7.57 -15.21 -12.54
CA ASP A 116 7.56 -16.08 -13.73
C ASP A 116 8.95 -16.24 -14.37
N ASN A 117 9.90 -15.34 -14.06
CA ASN A 117 11.27 -15.36 -14.56
C ASN A 117 12.30 -15.79 -13.50
N ALA A 118 11.86 -16.33 -12.35
CA ALA A 118 12.73 -16.81 -11.28
C ALA A 118 13.72 -17.87 -11.79
N GLY A 119 15.02 -17.70 -11.52
CA GLY A 119 16.09 -18.58 -11.98
C GLY A 119 16.39 -18.51 -13.49
N VAL A 120 15.65 -17.70 -14.27
CA VAL A 120 15.77 -17.63 -15.74
C VAL A 120 16.51 -16.38 -16.19
N GLN A 121 16.02 -15.20 -15.85
CA GLN A 121 16.61 -13.92 -16.26
C GLN A 121 16.21 -12.78 -15.34
N ALA A 122 17.00 -11.69 -15.35
CA ALA A 122 16.61 -10.43 -14.73
C ALA A 122 15.47 -9.77 -15.53
N VAL A 123 14.52 -9.18 -14.82
CA VAL A 123 13.37 -8.47 -15.37
C VAL A 123 13.55 -6.97 -15.17
N GLU A 124 13.45 -6.19 -16.25
CA GLU A 124 13.42 -4.72 -16.18
C GLU A 124 12.05 -4.29 -15.61
N VAL A 125 12.07 -3.38 -14.62
CA VAL A 125 10.88 -2.97 -13.90
C VAL A 125 10.83 -1.46 -13.68
N GLU A 126 9.65 -0.95 -13.33
CA GLU A 126 9.48 0.45 -12.93
C GLU A 126 10.18 0.75 -11.60
N PRO A 127 10.64 2.01 -11.38
CA PRO A 127 11.31 2.44 -10.14
C PRO A 127 10.55 2.07 -8.87
N GLU A 128 9.23 2.16 -8.90
CA GLU A 128 8.36 1.90 -7.77
C GLU A 128 8.42 0.45 -7.28
N ILE A 129 8.72 -0.51 -8.18
CA ILE A 129 8.96 -1.90 -7.79
C ILE A 129 10.31 -2.03 -7.09
N ILE A 130 11.35 -1.37 -7.59
CA ILE A 130 12.67 -1.35 -6.94
C ILE A 130 12.53 -0.82 -5.51
N GLU A 131 11.85 0.32 -5.35
CA GLU A 131 11.63 0.97 -4.06
C GLU A 131 10.83 0.09 -3.09
N LEU A 132 9.76 -0.56 -3.57
CA LEU A 132 8.98 -1.50 -2.75
C LEU A 132 9.82 -2.69 -2.27
N LEU A 133 10.61 -3.29 -3.16
CA LEU A 133 11.41 -4.47 -2.81
C LEU A 133 12.57 -4.12 -1.87
N GLU A 134 13.16 -2.93 -2.00
CA GLU A 134 14.13 -2.43 -1.03
C GLU A 134 13.50 -2.19 0.33
N PHE A 135 12.33 -1.55 0.37
CA PHE A 135 11.55 -1.41 1.57
C PHE A 135 11.21 -2.78 2.20
N GLY A 136 10.85 -3.77 1.39
CA GLY A 136 10.62 -5.13 1.85
C GLY A 136 11.85 -5.76 2.51
N LYS A 137 13.06 -5.53 1.96
CA LYS A 137 14.33 -5.96 2.57
C LYS A 137 14.63 -5.20 3.88
N GLU A 138 14.38 -3.88 3.92
CA GLU A 138 14.50 -3.10 5.14
C GLU A 138 13.57 -3.64 6.25
N MET A 139 12.33 -3.97 5.90
CA MET A 139 11.38 -4.53 6.87
C MET A 139 11.75 -5.94 7.31
N TYR A 140 12.33 -6.76 6.44
CA TYR A 140 12.89 -8.05 6.82
C TYR A 140 13.95 -7.89 7.91
N ASP A 141 14.93 -7.03 7.68
CA ASP A 141 16.02 -6.77 8.64
C ASP A 141 15.47 -6.14 9.93
N LEU A 142 14.57 -5.16 9.85
CA LEU A 142 13.99 -4.48 11.01
C LEU A 142 13.19 -5.45 11.90
N THR A 143 12.49 -6.40 11.31
CA THR A 143 11.56 -7.31 12.02
C THR A 143 12.16 -8.68 12.34
N ASP A 144 13.47 -8.85 12.14
CA ASP A 144 14.18 -10.14 12.31
C ASP A 144 13.47 -11.27 11.52
N GLY A 145 13.13 -10.96 10.27
CA GLY A 145 12.52 -11.91 9.32
C GLY A 145 11.02 -12.17 9.53
N LYS A 146 10.33 -11.52 10.50
CA LYS A 146 8.88 -11.71 10.69
C LYS A 146 8.05 -11.17 9.51
N VAL A 147 8.59 -10.22 8.74
CA VAL A 147 8.12 -9.82 7.42
C VAL A 147 9.16 -10.26 6.40
N ASN A 148 8.77 -11.15 5.49
CA ASN A 148 9.66 -11.65 4.45
C ASN A 148 8.92 -11.72 3.11
N ILE A 149 9.22 -10.81 2.20
CA ILE A 149 8.63 -10.76 0.86
C ILE A 149 9.04 -11.93 -0.05
N ALA A 150 10.06 -12.70 0.32
CA ALA A 150 10.50 -13.90 -0.41
C ALA A 150 9.77 -15.19 0.03
N MET A 151 8.72 -15.08 0.87
CA MET A 151 7.95 -16.25 1.34
C MET A 151 6.88 -16.74 0.34
N GLY A 152 6.84 -16.23 -0.88
CA GLY A 152 5.80 -16.58 -1.84
C GLY A 152 5.65 -18.08 -2.12
N SER A 153 6.75 -18.86 -2.11
CA SER A 153 6.70 -20.31 -2.26
C SER A 153 5.87 -21.01 -1.16
N VAL A 154 5.99 -20.57 0.10
CA VAL A 154 5.21 -21.08 1.24
C VAL A 154 3.78 -20.54 1.21
N LEU A 155 3.63 -19.24 0.97
CA LEU A 155 2.32 -18.56 0.98
C LEU A 155 1.41 -19.08 -0.13
N ARG A 156 1.95 -19.43 -1.30
CA ARG A 156 1.20 -20.05 -2.40
C ARG A 156 0.55 -21.38 -1.98
N ILE A 157 1.26 -22.24 -1.25
CA ILE A 157 0.70 -23.50 -0.74
C ILE A 157 -0.49 -23.21 0.18
N TRP A 158 -0.34 -22.28 1.14
CA TRP A 158 -1.44 -21.88 2.02
C TRP A 158 -2.60 -21.24 1.26
N HIS A 159 -2.34 -20.45 0.22
CA HIS A 159 -3.37 -19.87 -0.64
C HIS A 159 -4.18 -20.95 -1.36
N GLU A 160 -3.52 -21.93 -1.97
CA GLU A 160 -4.18 -23.04 -2.68
C GLU A 160 -5.07 -23.86 -1.73
N TYR A 161 -4.59 -24.19 -0.53
CA TYR A 161 -5.37 -24.93 0.46
C TYR A 161 -6.54 -24.12 1.01
N ARG A 162 -6.36 -22.81 1.20
CA ARG A 162 -7.43 -21.90 1.63
C ARG A 162 -8.53 -21.80 0.58
N GLU A 163 -8.19 -21.52 -0.67
CA GLU A 163 -9.18 -21.40 -1.75
C GLU A 163 -9.94 -22.72 -1.93
N TYR A 164 -9.21 -23.85 -1.95
CA TYR A 164 -9.86 -25.17 -2.02
C TYR A 164 -10.79 -25.42 -0.82
N GLY A 165 -10.35 -25.08 0.40
CA GLY A 165 -11.12 -25.29 1.62
C GLY A 165 -12.35 -24.38 1.72
N ILE A 166 -12.30 -23.17 1.18
CA ILE A 166 -13.47 -22.25 1.06
C ILE A 166 -14.50 -22.85 0.10
N ASP A 167 -14.04 -23.36 -1.04
CA ASP A 167 -14.93 -23.94 -2.06
C ASP A 167 -15.47 -25.33 -1.65
N ASN A 168 -14.70 -26.07 -0.84
CA ASN A 168 -15.02 -27.44 -0.43
C ASN A 168 -14.90 -27.62 1.10
N PRO A 169 -15.77 -27.00 1.93
CA PRO A 169 -15.58 -26.97 3.39
C PRO A 169 -15.56 -28.37 4.06
N SER A 170 -16.24 -29.38 3.48
CA SER A 170 -16.25 -30.75 4.03
C SER A 170 -14.94 -31.51 3.80
N ASP A 171 -14.15 -31.07 2.82
CA ASP A 171 -12.89 -31.71 2.41
C ASP A 171 -11.67 -30.81 2.69
N ALA A 172 -11.91 -29.72 3.42
CA ALA A 172 -10.85 -28.79 3.83
C ALA A 172 -9.77 -29.51 4.65
N SER A 173 -8.52 -29.24 4.36
CA SER A 173 -7.38 -29.86 5.02
C SER A 173 -6.22 -28.87 5.16
N LEU A 174 -5.23 -29.24 5.97
CA LEU A 174 -4.00 -28.46 6.14
C LEU A 174 -2.93 -28.91 5.15
N PRO A 175 -2.07 -28.00 4.69
CA PRO A 175 -0.87 -28.38 3.95
C PRO A 175 0.00 -29.33 4.76
N PRO A 176 0.61 -30.37 4.14
CA PRO A 176 1.60 -31.19 4.79
C PRO A 176 2.81 -30.36 5.24
N LEU A 177 3.28 -30.56 6.46
CA LEU A 177 4.45 -29.86 6.97
C LEU A 177 5.68 -30.08 6.07
N SER A 178 5.85 -31.29 5.52
CA SER A 178 6.95 -31.61 4.60
C SER A 178 6.99 -30.72 3.36
N ASP A 179 5.82 -30.33 2.85
CA ASP A 179 5.71 -29.49 1.65
C ASP A 179 6.04 -28.03 1.99
N LEU A 180 5.61 -27.58 3.18
CA LEU A 180 5.94 -26.25 3.71
C LEU A 180 7.44 -26.12 4.01
N GLU A 181 8.06 -27.15 4.61
CA GLU A 181 9.50 -27.20 4.87
C GLU A 181 10.30 -27.20 3.57
N ALA A 182 9.87 -27.96 2.56
CA ALA A 182 10.50 -27.94 1.24
C ALA A 182 10.41 -26.55 0.59
N ALA A 183 9.22 -25.90 0.64
CA ALA A 183 9.03 -24.56 0.11
C ALA A 183 9.85 -23.49 0.87
N LYS A 184 10.10 -23.68 2.18
CA LYS A 184 10.92 -22.78 2.99
C LYS A 184 12.36 -22.67 2.50
N GLU A 185 12.93 -23.71 1.90
CA GLU A 185 14.28 -23.68 1.34
C GLU A 185 14.45 -22.61 0.24
N HIS A 186 13.33 -22.11 -0.32
CA HIS A 186 13.25 -21.12 -1.38
C HIS A 186 12.82 -19.72 -0.90
N THR A 187 13.02 -19.40 0.40
CA THR A 187 12.57 -18.11 0.99
C THR A 187 13.73 -17.20 1.43
N ASP A 188 14.95 -17.46 0.96
CA ASP A 188 16.13 -16.67 1.29
C ASP A 188 16.10 -15.31 0.56
N ILE A 189 15.75 -14.24 1.27
CA ILE A 189 15.62 -12.88 0.72
C ILE A 189 16.93 -12.33 0.14
N SER A 190 18.10 -12.88 0.51
CA SER A 190 19.39 -12.48 -0.05
C SER A 190 19.52 -12.83 -1.53
N LYS A 191 18.75 -13.82 -2.01
CA LYS A 191 18.68 -14.23 -3.43
C LYS A 191 17.77 -13.35 -4.29
N VAL A 192 17.11 -12.36 -3.73
CA VAL A 192 16.39 -11.31 -4.45
C VAL A 192 17.41 -10.23 -4.83
N ILE A 193 17.92 -10.27 -6.06
CA ILE A 193 18.95 -9.36 -6.55
C ILE A 193 18.29 -8.15 -7.22
N ILE A 194 18.61 -6.96 -6.73
CA ILE A 194 18.10 -5.68 -7.24
C ILE A 194 19.29 -4.91 -7.84
N ASP A 195 19.20 -4.56 -9.12
CA ASP A 195 20.14 -3.67 -9.78
C ASP A 195 19.45 -2.33 -10.08
N LYS A 196 19.75 -1.32 -9.27
CA LYS A 196 19.18 0.04 -9.39
C LYS A 196 19.66 0.80 -10.61
N GLU A 197 20.86 0.54 -11.09
CA GLU A 197 21.40 1.23 -12.27
C GLU A 197 20.76 0.68 -13.55
N ALA A 198 20.60 -0.64 -13.60
CA ALA A 198 19.94 -1.32 -14.72
C ALA A 198 18.41 -1.37 -14.59
N MET A 199 17.83 -0.95 -13.45
CA MET A 199 16.39 -1.05 -13.14
C MET A 199 15.86 -2.46 -13.33
N THR A 200 16.58 -3.47 -12.81
CA THR A 200 16.21 -4.87 -12.95
C THR A 200 16.13 -5.61 -11.62
N VAL A 201 15.29 -6.65 -11.59
CA VAL A 201 15.16 -7.60 -10.48
C VAL A 201 15.41 -9.01 -10.99
N TYR A 202 16.19 -9.78 -10.26
CA TYR A 202 16.45 -11.20 -10.55
C TYR A 202 16.30 -12.05 -9.28
N LEU A 203 15.53 -13.11 -9.38
CA LEU A 203 15.44 -14.14 -8.34
C LEU A 203 16.44 -15.24 -8.71
N GLU A 204 17.50 -15.43 -7.90
CA GLU A 204 18.55 -16.43 -8.19
C GLU A 204 18.06 -17.88 -8.02
N ASP A 205 17.01 -18.08 -7.25
CA ASP A 205 16.42 -19.39 -6.99
C ASP A 205 15.20 -19.59 -7.88
N ALA A 206 15.19 -20.64 -8.69
CA ALA A 206 14.14 -20.90 -9.68
C ALA A 206 12.77 -21.27 -9.05
N ASP A 207 12.78 -21.75 -7.81
CA ASP A 207 11.57 -22.13 -7.06
C ASP A 207 11.13 -21.04 -6.07
N MET A 208 11.85 -19.90 -6.02
CA MET A 208 11.49 -18.72 -5.24
C MET A 208 10.31 -17.99 -5.87
N SER A 209 9.48 -17.40 -5.02
CA SER A 209 8.42 -16.47 -5.43
C SER A 209 8.34 -15.32 -4.43
N LEU A 210 8.16 -14.10 -4.95
CA LEU A 210 7.84 -12.93 -4.14
C LEU A 210 6.36 -12.91 -3.81
N ASP A 211 6.04 -12.55 -2.57
CA ASP A 211 4.72 -12.14 -2.13
C ASP A 211 4.86 -10.87 -1.30
N VAL A 212 4.31 -9.79 -1.81
CA VAL A 212 4.41 -8.45 -1.21
C VAL A 212 3.16 -8.07 -0.40
N GLY A 213 2.24 -8.99 -0.18
CA GLY A 213 0.95 -8.75 0.47
C GLY A 213 1.03 -8.14 1.87
N SER A 214 2.14 -8.38 2.60
CA SER A 214 2.39 -7.81 3.93
C SER A 214 2.82 -6.35 3.95
N ILE A 215 3.15 -5.77 2.78
CA ILE A 215 3.67 -4.40 2.68
C ILE A 215 3.00 -3.56 1.58
N ALA A 216 2.47 -4.21 0.54
CA ALA A 216 2.08 -3.56 -0.72
C ALA A 216 0.97 -2.52 -0.53
N LYS A 217 -0.04 -2.82 0.28
CA LYS A 217 -1.18 -1.91 0.48
C LYS A 217 -0.77 -0.65 1.24
N GLY A 218 -0.08 -0.83 2.36
CA GLY A 218 0.41 0.29 3.16
C GLY A 218 1.41 1.15 2.39
N TYR A 219 2.29 0.52 1.60
CA TYR A 219 3.25 1.22 0.76
C TYR A 219 2.55 2.03 -0.34
N ALA A 220 1.59 1.44 -1.06
CA ALA A 220 0.80 2.15 -2.06
C ALA A 220 0.02 3.33 -1.46
N VAL A 221 -0.62 3.14 -0.30
CA VAL A 221 -1.34 4.21 0.41
C VAL A 221 -0.39 5.35 0.78
N GLN A 222 0.83 5.05 1.27
CA GLN A 222 1.84 6.06 1.59
C GLN A 222 2.24 6.87 0.35
N GLN A 223 2.53 6.21 -0.76
CA GLN A 223 2.94 6.88 -2.00
C GLN A 223 1.82 7.76 -2.55
N VAL A 224 0.58 7.26 -2.55
CA VAL A 224 -0.59 8.03 -3.04
C VAL A 224 -0.89 9.21 -2.12
N LEU A 225 -0.73 9.07 -0.80
CA LEU A 225 -0.88 10.16 0.16
C LEU A 225 0.15 11.28 -0.11
N GLU A 226 1.41 10.91 -0.33
CA GLU A 226 2.47 11.87 -0.66
C GLU A 226 2.21 12.54 -2.02
N TYR A 227 1.77 11.78 -3.02
CA TYR A 227 1.36 12.31 -4.30
C TYR A 227 0.24 13.36 -4.14
N CYS A 228 -0.84 13.03 -3.42
CA CYS A 228 -1.96 13.93 -3.17
C CYS A 228 -1.51 15.20 -2.43
N LYS A 229 -0.66 15.06 -1.42
CA LYS A 229 -0.07 16.19 -0.70
C LYS A 229 0.72 17.12 -1.63
N ASN A 230 1.52 16.57 -2.54
CA ASN A 230 2.30 17.32 -3.52
C ASN A 230 1.41 18.02 -4.57
N GLN A 231 0.20 17.49 -4.86
CA GLN A 231 -0.81 18.13 -5.68
C GLN A 231 -1.59 19.22 -4.94
N GLY A 232 -1.36 19.38 -3.63
CA GLY A 232 -2.06 20.36 -2.78
C GLY A 232 -3.45 19.91 -2.33
N MET A 233 -3.78 18.63 -2.49
CA MET A 233 -4.99 18.02 -1.92
C MET A 233 -4.90 18.00 -0.40
N ASN A 234 -6.04 18.05 0.26
CA ASN A 234 -6.12 18.08 1.73
C ASN A 234 -7.50 17.60 2.19
N ASN A 235 -7.66 17.37 3.49
CA ASN A 235 -8.94 16.99 4.10
C ASN A 235 -9.50 15.64 3.60
N ILE A 236 -8.59 14.66 3.38
CA ILE A 236 -8.90 13.35 2.81
C ILE A 236 -8.53 12.25 3.79
N LEU A 237 -9.41 11.27 3.93
CA LEU A 237 -9.20 10.02 4.66
C LEU A 237 -9.21 8.86 3.66
N PHE A 238 -8.14 8.11 3.61
CA PHE A 238 -8.00 6.87 2.85
C PHE A 238 -8.33 5.69 3.75
N SER A 239 -9.06 4.71 3.24
CA SER A 239 -9.30 3.42 3.92
C SER A 239 -9.20 2.32 2.86
N VAL A 240 -8.08 1.62 2.83
CA VAL A 240 -7.75 0.59 1.82
C VAL A 240 -7.53 -0.74 2.53
N GLY A 241 -8.58 -1.56 2.63
CA GLY A 241 -8.49 -2.91 3.22
C GLY A 241 -7.85 -2.94 4.61
N GLY A 242 -8.23 -2.01 5.50
CA GLY A 242 -7.68 -1.92 6.86
C GLY A 242 -6.45 -1.01 7.00
N ASN A 243 -5.90 -0.49 5.90
CA ASN A 243 -4.91 0.58 5.90
C ASN A 243 -5.63 1.93 5.87
N ILE A 244 -5.68 2.64 6.99
CA ILE A 244 -6.36 3.93 7.11
C ILE A 244 -5.31 5.02 7.30
N ALA A 245 -5.33 6.06 6.45
CA ALA A 245 -4.39 7.18 6.52
C ALA A 245 -5.11 8.51 6.29
N GLY A 246 -4.74 9.54 7.07
CA GLY A 246 -5.32 10.88 6.99
C GLY A 246 -4.37 11.87 6.32
N LEU A 247 -4.89 12.69 5.41
CA LEU A 247 -4.20 13.83 4.82
C LEU A 247 -4.93 15.10 5.26
N GLY A 248 -4.26 15.91 6.07
CA GLY A 248 -4.86 17.09 6.72
C GLY A 248 -5.84 16.74 7.83
N ASN A 249 -6.82 17.60 8.02
CA ASN A 249 -7.86 17.51 9.04
C ASN A 249 -9.24 17.49 8.40
N ARG A 250 -10.28 17.29 9.19
CA ARG A 250 -11.67 17.48 8.77
C ARG A 250 -11.93 18.97 8.47
N ALA A 251 -13.01 19.28 7.75
CA ALA A 251 -13.36 20.64 7.37
C ALA A 251 -13.55 21.61 8.57
N ASP A 252 -13.95 21.07 9.72
CA ASP A 252 -14.11 21.83 10.97
C ASP A 252 -12.79 22.06 11.72
N GLY A 253 -11.65 21.63 11.15
CA GLY A 253 -10.31 21.72 11.74
C GLY A 253 -10.01 20.66 12.79
N THR A 254 -10.95 19.76 13.08
CA THR A 254 -10.73 18.62 13.99
C THR A 254 -10.04 17.47 13.27
N ASN A 255 -9.41 16.60 14.01
CA ASN A 255 -8.76 15.40 13.48
C ASN A 255 -9.78 14.36 12.99
N PHE A 256 -9.35 13.42 12.17
CA PHE A 256 -10.16 12.27 11.79
C PHE A 256 -10.32 11.31 12.97
N LYS A 257 -11.51 10.72 13.09
CA LYS A 257 -11.84 9.72 14.11
C LYS A 257 -12.04 8.37 13.46
N ILE A 258 -11.26 7.40 13.91
CA ILE A 258 -11.21 6.05 13.35
C ILE A 258 -11.74 5.07 14.39
N ALA A 259 -12.70 4.25 13.99
CA ALA A 259 -13.18 3.13 14.79
C ALA A 259 -12.42 1.86 14.38
N ILE A 260 -11.75 1.21 15.33
CA ILE A 260 -11.03 -0.05 15.13
C ILE A 260 -12.03 -1.19 15.27
N GLN A 261 -12.20 -1.96 14.20
CA GLN A 261 -13.17 -3.04 14.12
C GLN A 261 -12.92 -4.10 15.20
N ASN A 262 -14.01 -4.59 15.80
CA ASN A 262 -13.95 -5.73 16.69
C ASN A 262 -13.69 -7.02 15.88
N PRO A 263 -12.59 -7.78 16.18
CA PRO A 263 -12.34 -9.06 15.53
C PRO A 263 -13.45 -10.09 15.74
N ASN A 264 -14.16 -10.01 16.87
CA ASN A 264 -15.37 -10.79 17.10
C ASN A 264 -16.55 -10.13 16.39
N LEU A 265 -16.85 -10.57 15.17
CA LEU A 265 -17.93 -10.02 14.33
C LEU A 265 -19.34 -10.28 14.90
N GLU A 266 -19.49 -11.19 15.87
CA GLU A 266 -20.76 -11.48 16.57
C GLU A 266 -20.93 -10.61 17.82
N SER A 267 -19.93 -9.82 18.18
CA SER A 267 -20.01 -8.91 19.32
C SER A 267 -21.09 -7.85 19.11
N PRO A 268 -21.89 -7.52 20.16
CA PRO A 268 -22.80 -6.37 20.10
C PRO A 268 -22.07 -5.03 19.94
N ASP A 269 -20.80 -4.97 20.33
CA ASP A 269 -19.93 -3.82 20.15
C ASP A 269 -19.11 -4.00 18.87
N PRO A 270 -19.42 -3.28 17.77
CA PRO A 270 -18.76 -3.47 16.47
C PRO A 270 -17.32 -2.95 16.46
N TYR A 271 -16.90 -2.23 17.48
CA TYR A 271 -15.57 -1.64 17.61
C TYR A 271 -14.95 -2.01 18.95
N VAL A 272 -13.66 -2.29 18.98
CA VAL A 272 -12.91 -2.48 20.22
C VAL A 272 -12.37 -1.18 20.76
N GLU A 273 -12.12 -0.20 19.89
CA GLU A 273 -11.56 1.09 20.27
C GLU A 273 -11.90 2.17 19.23
N LYS A 274 -11.83 3.43 19.62
CA LYS A 274 -11.85 4.58 18.71
C LYS A 274 -10.63 5.44 18.97
N VAL A 275 -9.96 5.82 17.90
CA VAL A 275 -8.76 6.66 17.95
C VAL A 275 -8.93 7.92 17.11
N GLU A 276 -8.24 8.97 17.51
CA GLU A 276 -8.09 10.19 16.74
C GLU A 276 -6.73 10.20 16.07
N ILE A 277 -6.68 10.48 14.77
CA ILE A 277 -5.44 10.58 14.00
C ILE A 277 -5.20 12.02 13.54
N LYS A 278 -3.96 12.47 13.71
CA LYS A 278 -3.50 13.79 13.26
C LYS A 278 -3.11 13.74 11.77
N ASP A 279 -2.88 14.91 11.20
CA ASP A 279 -2.37 15.03 9.82
C ASP A 279 -1.14 14.14 9.59
N GLY A 280 -1.20 13.33 8.54
CA GLY A 280 -0.15 12.37 8.17
C GLY A 280 -0.09 11.12 9.03
N GLN A 281 -0.97 10.94 10.04
CA GLN A 281 -1.03 9.70 10.80
C GLN A 281 -1.89 8.64 10.10
N CYS A 282 -1.54 7.39 10.37
CA CYS A 282 -2.24 6.22 9.86
C CYS A 282 -2.51 5.19 10.96
N VAL A 283 -3.57 4.41 10.76
CA VAL A 283 -3.99 3.26 11.58
C VAL A 283 -4.12 2.08 10.66
N VAL A 284 -3.31 1.04 10.89
CA VAL A 284 -3.33 -0.17 10.08
C VAL A 284 -3.60 -1.37 10.96
N SER A 285 -4.55 -2.21 10.55
CA SER A 285 -4.95 -3.39 11.29
C SER A 285 -4.76 -4.67 10.48
N SER A 286 -4.08 -5.64 11.08
CA SER A 286 -4.03 -7.03 10.66
C SER A 286 -4.92 -7.88 11.55
N GLY A 287 -5.61 -8.88 10.98
CA GLY A 287 -6.50 -9.74 11.75
C GLY A 287 -6.75 -11.09 11.09
N ASP A 288 -7.20 -12.05 11.88
CA ASP A 288 -7.46 -13.44 11.47
C ASP A 288 -8.90 -13.65 10.98
N TYR A 289 -9.76 -12.64 11.07
CA TYR A 289 -11.21 -12.73 10.89
C TYR A 289 -11.72 -12.37 9.48
N GLN A 290 -10.84 -11.89 8.59
CA GLN A 290 -11.24 -11.47 7.25
C GLN A 290 -10.89 -12.49 6.16
N ARG A 291 -9.65 -13.00 6.16
CA ARG A 291 -9.14 -13.96 5.16
C ARG A 291 -8.68 -15.23 5.85
N TYR A 292 -9.57 -16.20 5.97
CA TYR A 292 -9.32 -17.49 6.62
C TYR A 292 -10.13 -18.61 5.96
N TYR A 293 -9.81 -19.84 6.28
CA TYR A 293 -10.65 -21.01 6.06
C TYR A 293 -10.70 -21.85 7.34
N GLU A 294 -11.61 -22.81 7.40
CA GLU A 294 -11.81 -23.64 8.59
C GLU A 294 -11.49 -25.10 8.28
N VAL A 295 -10.75 -25.75 9.18
CA VAL A 295 -10.51 -27.19 9.19
C VAL A 295 -10.87 -27.71 10.57
N ASP A 296 -11.75 -28.71 10.63
CA ASP A 296 -12.23 -29.30 11.88
C ASP A 296 -12.76 -28.26 12.92
N GLY A 297 -13.37 -27.19 12.45
CA GLY A 297 -13.93 -26.10 13.28
C GLY A 297 -12.87 -25.13 13.83
N LYS A 298 -11.63 -25.21 13.41
CA LYS A 298 -10.56 -24.27 13.73
C LYS A 298 -10.25 -23.37 12.51
N ARG A 299 -10.10 -22.06 12.75
CA ARG A 299 -9.71 -21.09 11.74
C ARG A 299 -8.21 -21.10 11.48
N TYR A 300 -7.86 -20.93 10.21
CA TYR A 300 -6.49 -20.78 9.72
C TYR A 300 -6.45 -19.54 8.81
N CYS A 301 -5.88 -18.46 9.32
CA CYS A 301 -5.80 -17.18 8.62
C CYS A 301 -4.66 -17.14 7.62
N HIS A 302 -4.62 -16.06 6.84
CA HIS A 302 -3.62 -15.84 5.80
C HIS A 302 -2.27 -15.30 6.30
N ILE A 303 -2.14 -14.96 7.59
CA ILE A 303 -0.91 -14.41 8.17
C ILE A 303 -0.07 -15.58 8.67
N ILE A 304 0.92 -15.97 7.86
CA ILE A 304 1.77 -17.13 8.13
C ILE A 304 3.01 -16.70 8.90
N ASN A 305 3.29 -17.39 10.01
CA ASN A 305 4.50 -17.18 10.78
C ASN A 305 5.68 -17.84 10.08
N PRO A 306 6.75 -17.10 9.72
CA PRO A 306 7.89 -17.62 8.98
C PRO A 306 8.71 -18.67 9.76
N ASP A 307 8.62 -18.69 11.08
CA ASP A 307 9.35 -19.68 11.91
C ASP A 307 8.62 -21.01 11.95
N THR A 308 7.30 -20.98 12.16
CA THR A 308 6.47 -22.18 12.31
C THR A 308 5.91 -22.69 10.98
N LEU A 309 5.86 -21.84 9.94
CA LEU A 309 5.23 -22.07 8.64
C LEU A 309 3.71 -22.24 8.69
N PHE A 310 3.10 -21.97 9.85
CA PHE A 310 1.66 -22.02 10.08
C PHE A 310 1.10 -20.63 10.40
N PRO A 311 -0.21 -20.44 10.23
CA PRO A 311 -0.88 -19.22 10.67
C PRO A 311 -0.57 -18.89 12.13
N ALA A 312 -0.34 -17.61 12.42
CA ALA A 312 -0.22 -17.14 13.79
C ALA A 312 -1.57 -17.24 14.51
N GLU A 313 -1.56 -17.69 15.77
CA GLU A 313 -2.78 -18.04 16.52
C GLU A 313 -2.94 -17.23 17.82
N THR A 314 -2.01 -16.33 18.14
CA THR A 314 -2.00 -15.66 19.45
C THR A 314 -3.05 -14.56 19.53
N PHE A 315 -3.20 -13.78 18.48
CA PHE A 315 -4.06 -12.59 18.44
C PHE A 315 -5.19 -12.75 17.43
N ALA A 316 -6.36 -12.18 17.74
CA ALA A 316 -7.44 -12.00 16.78
C ALA A 316 -7.20 -10.75 15.91
N GLY A 317 -6.53 -9.74 16.46
CA GLY A 317 -6.20 -8.51 15.74
C GLY A 317 -5.01 -7.78 16.33
N VAL A 318 -4.25 -7.10 15.47
CA VAL A 318 -3.17 -6.18 15.84
C VAL A 318 -3.35 -4.89 15.04
N THR A 319 -3.32 -3.75 15.73
CA THR A 319 -3.43 -2.43 15.12
C THR A 319 -2.19 -1.61 15.42
N VAL A 320 -1.62 -0.99 14.39
CA VAL A 320 -0.46 -0.08 14.48
C VAL A 320 -0.89 1.34 14.16
N LEU A 321 -0.44 2.29 14.96
CA LEU A 321 -0.59 3.72 14.81
C LEU A 321 0.79 4.36 14.60
N THR A 322 0.99 5.07 13.50
CA THR A 322 2.24 5.77 13.17
C THR A 322 2.01 6.84 12.10
N ASN A 323 3.08 7.50 11.62
CA ASN A 323 3.03 8.51 10.56
C ASN A 323 3.46 7.95 9.17
N ASP A 324 3.56 6.64 9.04
CA ASP A 324 4.04 5.96 7.82
C ASP A 324 3.19 4.71 7.58
N SER A 325 2.31 4.77 6.59
CA SER A 325 1.38 3.69 6.25
C SER A 325 2.10 2.42 5.77
N ALA A 326 3.23 2.58 5.08
CA ALA A 326 4.03 1.46 4.62
C ALA A 326 4.61 0.67 5.81
N LYS A 327 5.21 1.39 6.77
CA LYS A 327 5.72 0.79 8.01
C LYS A 327 4.61 0.19 8.85
N ALA A 328 3.45 0.86 8.95
CA ALA A 328 2.33 0.36 9.73
C ALA A 328 1.82 -1.00 9.21
N ASP A 329 1.71 -1.19 7.87
CA ASP A 329 1.27 -2.44 7.23
C ASP A 329 2.27 -3.58 7.56
N ALA A 330 3.55 -3.34 7.31
CA ALA A 330 4.63 -4.28 7.65
C ALA A 330 4.64 -4.65 9.14
N LEU A 331 4.60 -3.63 10.01
CA LEU A 331 4.68 -3.82 11.46
C LEU A 331 3.44 -4.52 12.02
N SER A 332 2.24 -4.28 11.49
CA SER A 332 1.04 -4.99 11.94
C SER A 332 1.16 -6.50 11.68
N THR A 333 1.73 -6.90 10.53
CA THR A 333 2.03 -8.30 10.19
C THR A 333 3.14 -8.86 11.08
N ALA A 334 4.23 -8.13 11.30
CA ALA A 334 5.33 -8.56 12.17
C ALA A 334 4.85 -8.82 13.60
N LEU A 335 4.14 -7.85 14.18
CA LEU A 335 3.62 -7.94 15.56
C LEU A 335 2.59 -9.05 15.73
N PHE A 336 1.85 -9.38 14.68
CA PHE A 336 0.91 -10.50 14.69
C PHE A 336 1.65 -11.85 14.80
N ASN A 337 2.89 -11.92 14.32
CA ASN A 337 3.78 -13.07 14.34
C ASN A 337 4.76 -13.10 15.54
N MET A 338 4.65 -12.17 16.48
CA MET A 338 5.46 -12.08 17.69
C MET A 338 4.66 -12.52 18.93
N THR A 339 5.35 -12.85 20.03
CA THR A 339 4.69 -12.88 21.34
C THR A 339 4.41 -11.46 21.82
N ILE A 340 3.53 -11.31 22.81
CA ILE A 340 3.22 -9.97 23.35
C ILE A 340 4.44 -9.27 23.95
N GLU A 341 5.30 -10.05 24.62
CA GLU A 341 6.53 -9.54 25.24
C GLU A 341 7.53 -9.05 24.18
N GLU A 342 7.71 -9.82 23.11
CA GLU A 342 8.54 -9.43 21.96
C GLU A 342 7.98 -8.19 21.30
N GLY A 343 6.68 -8.16 21.00
CA GLY A 343 5.99 -7.04 20.35
C GLY A 343 6.07 -5.74 21.15
N GLN A 344 5.81 -5.79 22.45
CA GLN A 344 5.94 -4.61 23.33
C GLN A 344 7.37 -4.09 23.41
N LYS A 345 8.35 -4.99 23.51
CA LYS A 345 9.77 -4.62 23.51
C LYS A 345 10.18 -4.01 22.17
N PHE A 346 9.68 -4.59 21.08
CA PHE A 346 9.99 -4.11 19.73
C PHE A 346 9.40 -2.71 19.49
N ILE A 347 8.12 -2.50 19.76
CA ILE A 347 7.48 -1.17 19.64
C ILE A 347 8.21 -0.12 20.46
N LYS A 348 8.62 -0.45 21.68
CA LYS A 348 9.38 0.47 22.55
C LYS A 348 10.73 0.89 21.97
N SER A 349 11.30 0.14 21.02
CA SER A 349 12.55 0.47 20.33
C SER A 349 12.35 1.36 19.10
N LEU A 350 11.10 1.61 18.68
CA LEU A 350 10.76 2.40 17.51
C LEU A 350 10.26 3.79 17.92
N ASP A 351 10.59 4.80 17.12
CA ASP A 351 10.11 6.16 17.31
C ASP A 351 8.74 6.36 16.64
N ASN A 352 7.79 6.99 17.35
CA ASN A 352 6.47 7.37 16.85
C ASN A 352 5.63 6.19 16.31
N VAL A 353 5.78 5.02 16.90
CA VAL A 353 5.00 3.83 16.59
C VAL A 353 4.32 3.33 17.87
N GLU A 354 3.00 3.18 17.81
CA GLU A 354 2.22 2.59 18.89
C GLU A 354 1.39 1.41 18.35
N ALA A 355 1.08 0.46 19.22
CA ALA A 355 0.32 -0.72 18.84
C ALA A 355 -0.72 -1.14 19.89
N MET A 356 -1.73 -1.83 19.39
CA MET A 356 -2.79 -2.46 20.17
C MET A 356 -2.96 -3.90 19.71
N TRP A 357 -3.08 -4.84 20.65
CA TRP A 357 -3.31 -6.26 20.41
C TRP A 357 -4.65 -6.66 20.98
N VAL A 358 -5.42 -7.43 20.25
CA VAL A 358 -6.71 -8.00 20.67
C VAL A 358 -6.59 -9.52 20.66
N TYR A 359 -6.80 -10.15 21.81
CA TYR A 359 -6.83 -11.60 21.95
C TYR A 359 -8.22 -12.17 21.57
N HIS A 360 -8.29 -13.48 21.33
CA HIS A 360 -9.54 -14.16 20.98
C HIS A 360 -10.60 -14.12 22.08
N ASP A 361 -10.20 -13.94 23.34
CA ASP A 361 -11.13 -13.77 24.49
C ASP A 361 -11.63 -12.32 24.64
N GLY A 362 -11.22 -11.42 23.76
CA GLY A 362 -11.57 -10.01 23.79
C GLY A 362 -10.66 -9.15 24.67
N THR A 363 -9.66 -9.74 25.32
CA THR A 363 -8.65 -8.97 26.06
C THR A 363 -7.87 -8.06 25.13
N VAL A 364 -7.73 -6.78 25.51
CA VAL A 364 -6.99 -5.77 24.73
C VAL A 364 -5.75 -5.35 25.50
N VAL A 365 -4.61 -5.37 24.82
CA VAL A 365 -3.31 -4.90 25.34
C VAL A 365 -2.82 -3.75 24.47
N TYR A 366 -2.19 -2.76 25.09
CA TYR A 366 -1.71 -1.54 24.44
C TYR A 366 -0.22 -1.36 24.67
N SER A 367 0.46 -0.74 23.73
CA SER A 367 1.76 -0.13 23.96
C SER A 367 1.64 1.11 24.86
N GLU A 368 2.78 1.66 25.29
CA GLU A 368 2.86 2.66 26.37
C GLU A 368 2.00 3.92 26.12
N HIS A 369 1.97 4.43 24.87
CA HIS A 369 1.31 5.68 24.50
C HIS A 369 0.15 5.54 23.53
N PHE A 370 -0.24 4.31 23.15
CA PHE A 370 -1.38 4.11 22.24
C PHE A 370 -2.65 4.82 22.75
N LYS A 371 -2.88 4.76 24.05
CA LYS A 371 -4.08 5.35 24.69
C LYS A 371 -4.13 6.88 24.64
N ASP A 372 -3.03 7.55 24.32
CA ASP A 372 -3.00 9.01 24.14
C ASP A 372 -3.79 9.46 22.91
N SER A 373 -4.06 8.53 21.97
CA SER A 373 -4.88 8.74 20.77
C SER A 373 -6.32 8.22 20.91
N VAL A 374 -6.65 7.52 22.00
CA VAL A 374 -8.00 6.97 22.24
C VAL A 374 -8.97 8.07 22.60
N ILE A 375 -10.19 7.98 22.05
CA ILE A 375 -11.29 8.90 22.29
C ILE A 375 -12.55 8.15 22.78
N GLU A 376 -13.42 8.86 23.51
CA GLU A 376 -14.70 8.31 23.99
C GLU A 376 -15.73 8.03 22.87
#